data_af054ebd1e82cf8fd5d9dcc6170f4637
#
_entry.id   af054ebd1e82cf8fd5d9dcc6170f4637
#
_cell.length_a   1.000
_cell.length_b   1.000
_cell.length_c   1.000
_cell.angle_alpha   90.00
_cell.angle_beta   90.00
_cell.angle_gamma   90.00
#
_symmetry.space_group_name_H-M   'P 1'
#
loop_
_entity.id
_entity.type
_entity.pdbx_description
1 polymer ?
#
loop_
_entity_poly.entity_id
_entity_poly.type
_entity_poly.pdbx_seq_one_letter_code
_entity_poly.pdbx_strand_id
1 'polypeptide(L)'
;MYKRQEEYGFRFVDVTLEFPDYNNAEIDAKIILDALYAESPALSREQNNNLYLRVMDDYAHITRKSEKYKRLKQDPFFNALQVKFAYSVTCHKAQGGQWRNVFVDMGYIPEEAFSNVDFYRWLYTSFTRATDHIFLINPPLATR
;
A
#
# COMPACT_ATOMS: atom_id res chain seq x y z
N MET A 1 13.71 4.60 19.49
CA MET A 1 13.25 3.35 20.19
C MET A 1 11.78 3.17 19.81
N TYR A 2 11.47 2.25 18.91
CA TYR A 2 10.10 2.06 18.42
C TYR A 2 9.26 1.41 19.53
N LYS A 3 8.20 2.09 19.98
CA LYS A 3 7.28 1.59 20.99
C LYS A 3 6.19 0.77 20.29
N ARG A 4 6.34 -0.55 20.31
CA ARG A 4 5.26 -1.45 19.87
C ARG A 4 4.12 -1.41 20.88
N GLN A 5 2.90 -1.32 20.40
CA GLN A 5 1.67 -1.35 21.19
C GLN A 5 0.76 -2.43 20.62
N GLU A 6 0.15 -3.23 21.48
CA GLU A 6 -0.88 -4.19 21.08
C GLU A 6 -2.22 -3.71 21.65
N GLU A 7 -3.07 -3.22 20.76
CA GLU A 7 -4.37 -2.65 21.10
C GLU A 7 -5.43 -3.16 20.10
N TYR A 8 -6.64 -3.35 20.56
CA TYR A 8 -7.75 -3.81 19.72
C TYR A 8 -7.50 -5.13 18.96
N GLY A 9 -6.53 -5.95 19.41
CA GLY A 9 -6.12 -7.18 18.73
C GLY A 9 -5.26 -6.98 17.50
N PHE A 10 -4.66 -5.79 17.35
CA PHE A 10 -3.70 -5.44 16.31
C PHE A 10 -2.42 -4.89 16.93
N ARG A 11 -1.32 -5.03 16.20
CA ARG A 11 -0.02 -4.49 16.56
C ARG A 11 0.20 -3.14 15.88
N PHE A 12 0.48 -2.14 16.68
CA PHE A 12 0.77 -0.78 16.20
C PHE A 12 2.20 -0.38 16.54
N VAL A 13 2.71 0.57 15.78
CA VAL A 13 3.99 1.23 16.07
C VAL A 13 3.94 2.68 15.65
N ASP A 14 4.53 3.54 16.46
CA ASP A 14 4.75 4.94 16.11
C ASP A 14 6.04 5.05 15.31
N VAL A 15 5.98 5.71 14.17
CA VAL A 15 7.10 5.86 13.22
C VAL A 15 7.19 7.29 12.71
N THR A 16 8.39 7.69 12.34
CA THR A 16 8.60 8.89 11.53
C THR A 16 8.77 8.44 10.08
N LEU A 17 7.92 8.91 9.19
CA LEU A 17 7.97 8.67 7.76
C LEU A 17 8.75 9.79 7.10
N GLU A 18 9.81 9.45 6.39
CA GLU A 18 10.60 10.38 5.59
C GLU A 18 10.21 10.28 4.11
N PHE A 19 10.07 11.42 3.47
CA PHE A 19 9.70 11.55 2.05
C PHE A 19 10.85 12.18 1.27
N PRO A 20 11.79 11.40 0.72
CA PRO A 20 12.97 11.92 0.01
C PRO A 20 12.63 12.85 -1.18
N ASP A 21 11.55 12.53 -1.89
CA ASP A 21 11.10 13.31 -3.06
C ASP A 21 10.47 14.67 -2.68
N TYR A 22 10.24 14.91 -1.39
CA TYR A 22 9.64 16.15 -0.85
C TYR A 22 10.59 16.85 0.12
N ASN A 23 11.84 17.05 -0.29
CA ASN A 23 12.88 17.70 0.51
C ASN A 23 13.13 17.02 1.86
N ASN A 24 13.08 15.70 1.90
CA ASN A 24 13.17 14.87 3.12
C ASN A 24 12.17 15.31 4.20
N ALA A 25 10.96 15.69 3.80
CA ALA A 25 9.90 16.01 4.75
C ALA A 25 9.61 14.81 5.65
N GLU A 26 9.48 15.04 6.94
CA GLU A 26 9.19 14.03 7.95
C GLU A 26 7.78 14.20 8.51
N ILE A 27 7.08 13.10 8.71
CA ILE A 27 5.75 13.07 9.32
C ILE A 27 5.70 11.93 10.34
N ASP A 28 5.33 12.26 11.57
CA ASP A 28 5.04 11.24 12.58
C ASP A 28 3.69 10.60 12.33
N ALA A 29 3.67 9.28 12.33
CA ALA A 29 2.46 8.51 12.05
C ALA A 29 2.41 7.23 12.89
N LYS A 30 1.19 6.74 13.12
CA LYS A 30 0.96 5.40 13.65
C LYS A 30 0.68 4.44 12.49
N ILE A 31 1.32 3.27 12.49
CA ILE A 31 1.10 2.24 11.47
C ILE A 31 0.61 0.94 12.10
N ILE A 32 -0.13 0.14 11.31
CA ILE A 32 -0.59 -1.20 11.68
C ILE A 32 0.41 -2.22 11.11
N LEU A 33 1.16 -2.89 12.01
CA LEU A 33 2.15 -3.89 11.60
C LEU A 33 1.53 -5.13 10.95
N ASP A 34 0.31 -5.50 11.37
CA ASP A 34 -0.39 -6.65 10.79
C ASP A 34 -0.71 -6.42 9.30
N ALA A 35 -0.99 -5.17 8.90
CA ALA A 35 -1.15 -4.83 7.49
C ALA A 35 0.17 -4.96 6.71
N LEU A 36 1.31 -4.59 7.32
CA LEU A 36 2.63 -4.63 6.68
C LEU A 36 3.02 -6.04 6.24
N TYR A 37 2.72 -7.05 7.08
CA TYR A 37 3.08 -8.46 6.85
C TYR A 37 1.96 -9.31 6.24
N ALA A 38 0.75 -8.77 6.07
CA ALA A 38 -0.34 -9.49 5.42
C ALA A 38 -0.03 -9.75 3.93
N GLU A 39 -0.49 -10.85 3.37
CA GLU A 39 -0.38 -11.12 1.94
C GLU A 39 -1.31 -10.20 1.12
N SER A 40 -2.46 -9.84 1.67
CA SER A 40 -3.41 -8.92 1.04
C SER A 40 -2.86 -7.48 1.00
N PRO A 41 -3.30 -6.64 0.05
CA PRO A 41 -2.86 -5.24 -0.07
C PRO A 41 -3.13 -4.37 1.17
N ALA A 42 -4.13 -4.73 1.97
CA ALA A 42 -4.55 -4.05 3.19
C ALA A 42 -5.21 -5.07 4.13
N LEU A 43 -5.62 -4.64 5.31
CA LEU A 43 -6.47 -5.43 6.19
C LEU A 43 -7.75 -5.86 5.46
N SER A 44 -8.24 -7.08 5.75
CA SER A 44 -9.50 -7.54 5.20
C SER A 44 -10.67 -6.66 5.67
N ARG A 45 -11.80 -6.74 4.98
CA ARG A 45 -13.02 -6.01 5.39
C ARG A 45 -13.45 -6.38 6.80
N GLU A 46 -13.32 -7.64 7.16
CA GLU A 46 -13.64 -8.15 8.49
C GLU A 46 -12.71 -7.57 9.55
N GLN A 47 -11.39 -7.57 9.30
CA GLN A 47 -10.40 -6.99 10.20
C GLN A 47 -10.62 -5.48 10.40
N ASN A 48 -10.89 -4.73 9.32
CA ASN A 48 -11.21 -3.30 9.41
C ASN A 48 -12.49 -3.05 10.22
N ASN A 49 -13.51 -3.90 10.02
CA ASN A 49 -14.76 -3.79 10.79
C ASN A 49 -14.55 -4.12 12.28
N ASN A 50 -13.72 -5.12 12.58
CA ASN A 50 -13.37 -5.45 13.97
C ASN A 50 -12.60 -4.32 14.65
N LEU A 51 -11.64 -3.71 13.97
CA LEU A 51 -10.94 -2.53 14.49
C LEU A 51 -11.93 -1.39 14.76
N TYR A 52 -12.80 -1.09 13.81
CA TYR A 52 -13.84 -0.07 13.96
C TYR A 52 -14.71 -0.31 15.19
N LEU A 53 -15.23 -1.53 15.37
CA LEU A 53 -16.12 -1.85 16.49
C LEU A 53 -15.40 -1.71 17.84
N ARG A 54 -14.18 -2.22 17.95
CA ARG A 54 -13.40 -2.15 19.20
C ARG A 54 -13.03 -0.71 19.56
N VAL A 55 -12.59 0.10 18.61
CA VAL A 55 -12.34 1.53 18.86
C VAL A 55 -13.63 2.28 19.20
N MET A 56 -14.75 1.89 18.58
CA MET A 56 -16.06 2.47 18.90
C MET A 56 -16.54 2.15 20.32
N ASP A 57 -16.12 1.02 20.90
CA ASP A 57 -16.46 0.64 22.27
C ASP A 57 -15.82 1.60 23.29
N ASP A 58 -14.63 2.11 23.07
CA ASP A 58 -13.98 3.11 23.93
C ASP A 58 -14.80 4.41 24.02
N TYR A 59 -15.54 4.70 22.95
CA TYR A 59 -16.45 5.85 22.88
C TYR A 59 -17.90 5.52 23.23
N ALA A 60 -18.18 4.35 23.87
CA ALA A 60 -19.54 3.95 24.25
C ALA A 60 -20.21 4.94 25.21
N HIS A 61 -19.40 5.61 26.06
CA HIS A 61 -19.86 6.62 27.00
C HIS A 61 -20.41 7.90 26.35
N ILE A 62 -20.12 8.13 25.06
CA ILE A 62 -20.60 9.31 24.32
C ILE A 62 -21.97 9.00 23.73
N THR A 63 -23.01 9.66 24.23
CA THR A 63 -24.41 9.45 23.80
C THR A 63 -24.68 10.08 22.41
N ARG A 64 -24.07 11.23 22.12
CA ARG A 64 -24.31 11.97 20.87
C ARG A 64 -23.53 11.35 19.71
N LYS A 65 -24.24 10.75 18.74
CA LYS A 65 -23.64 10.07 17.57
C LYS A 65 -22.64 10.94 16.80
N SER A 66 -22.95 12.21 16.56
CA SER A 66 -22.08 13.12 15.81
C SER A 66 -20.74 13.36 16.51
N GLU A 67 -20.74 13.45 17.83
CA GLU A 67 -19.53 13.63 18.63
C GLU A 67 -18.70 12.34 18.67
N LYS A 68 -19.37 11.19 18.82
CA LYS A 68 -18.73 9.87 18.74
C LYS A 68 -17.98 9.69 17.43
N TYR A 69 -18.60 10.00 16.27
CA TYR A 69 -17.94 9.94 14.97
C TYR A 69 -16.80 10.96 14.82
N LYS A 70 -16.93 12.14 15.41
CA LYS A 70 -15.86 13.14 15.41
C LYS A 70 -14.63 12.64 16.15
N ARG A 71 -14.81 12.00 17.32
CA ARG A 71 -13.73 11.39 18.10
C ARG A 71 -13.06 10.24 17.33
N LEU A 72 -13.87 9.35 16.75
CA LEU A 72 -13.35 8.24 15.95
C LEU A 72 -12.47 8.73 14.79
N LYS A 73 -12.89 9.79 14.08
CA LYS A 73 -12.08 10.38 12.99
C LYS A 73 -10.77 11.01 13.46
N GLN A 74 -10.62 11.28 14.73
CA GLN A 74 -9.41 11.83 15.34
C GLN A 74 -8.60 10.78 16.10
N ASP A 75 -9.14 9.56 16.21
CA ASP A 75 -8.48 8.47 16.93
C ASP A 75 -7.23 7.99 16.20
N PRO A 76 -6.05 7.95 16.86
CA PRO A 76 -4.80 7.59 16.22
C PRO A 76 -4.72 6.12 15.82
N PHE A 77 -5.43 5.22 16.49
CA PHE A 77 -5.45 3.79 16.16
C PHE A 77 -6.39 3.51 14.99
N PHE A 78 -7.55 4.18 14.96
CA PHE A 78 -8.47 4.06 13.84
C PHE A 78 -7.90 4.64 12.54
N ASN A 79 -7.11 5.71 12.64
CA ASN A 79 -6.44 6.36 11.51
C ASN A 79 -5.01 5.84 11.25
N ALA A 80 -4.60 4.77 11.94
CA ALA A 80 -3.29 4.18 11.74
C ALA A 80 -3.12 3.74 10.28
N LEU A 81 -1.98 4.09 9.70
CA LEU A 81 -1.69 3.83 8.29
C LEU A 81 -1.48 2.34 8.04
N GLN A 82 -2.03 1.86 6.95
CA GLN A 82 -1.79 0.52 6.42
C GLN A 82 -0.72 0.62 5.34
N VAL A 83 0.53 0.36 5.72
CA VAL A 83 1.69 0.45 4.82
C VAL A 83 2.15 -0.92 4.37
N LYS A 84 2.85 -0.97 3.24
CA LYS A 84 3.44 -2.18 2.66
C LYS A 84 4.90 -1.91 2.29
N PHE A 85 5.70 -2.96 2.32
CA PHE A 85 7.01 -2.89 1.68
C PHE A 85 6.84 -2.71 0.17
N ALA A 86 7.57 -1.77 -0.39
CA ALA A 86 7.51 -1.43 -1.82
C ALA A 86 8.76 -1.92 -2.56
N TYR A 87 9.15 -3.18 -2.35
CA TYR A 87 10.24 -3.80 -3.12
C TYR A 87 9.83 -4.03 -4.57
N SER A 88 8.55 -4.27 -4.81
CA SER A 88 7.94 -4.33 -6.12
C SER A 88 6.50 -3.87 -6.06
N VAL A 89 6.00 -3.31 -7.15
CA VAL A 89 4.61 -2.88 -7.29
C VAL A 89 4.03 -3.42 -8.59
N THR A 90 2.73 -3.65 -8.62
CA THR A 90 2.07 -4.00 -9.89
C THR A 90 2.07 -2.78 -10.81
N CYS A 91 2.12 -3.01 -12.13
CA CYS A 91 2.11 -1.97 -13.14
C CYS A 91 0.96 -0.97 -12.93
N HIS A 92 -0.24 -1.44 -12.57
CA HIS A 92 -1.39 -0.58 -12.30
C HIS A 92 -1.19 0.35 -11.10
N LYS A 93 -0.54 -0.13 -10.04
CA LYS A 93 -0.21 0.72 -8.87
C LYS A 93 0.92 1.70 -9.14
N ALA A 94 1.75 1.43 -10.15
CA ALA A 94 2.81 2.32 -10.58
C ALA A 94 2.32 3.47 -11.47
N GLN A 95 1.04 3.49 -11.85
CA GLN A 95 0.47 4.57 -12.66
C GLN A 95 0.60 5.92 -11.94
N GLY A 96 1.05 6.95 -12.69
CA GLY A 96 1.31 8.29 -12.16
C GLY A 96 2.70 8.48 -11.56
N GLY A 97 3.41 7.40 -11.19
CA GLY A 97 4.81 7.47 -10.77
C GLY A 97 5.78 7.37 -11.94
N GLN A 98 6.98 7.93 -11.79
CA GLN A 98 8.10 7.76 -12.71
C GLN A 98 9.39 7.58 -11.92
N TRP A 99 10.27 6.73 -12.42
CA TRP A 99 11.56 6.41 -11.78
C TRP A 99 12.66 6.41 -12.82
N ARG A 100 13.85 6.79 -12.41
CA ARG A 100 15.01 6.84 -13.29
C ARG A 100 15.29 5.48 -13.93
N ASN A 101 15.31 4.43 -13.11
CA ASN A 101 15.55 3.06 -13.55
C ASN A 101 14.36 2.19 -13.15
N VAL A 102 13.82 1.44 -14.10
CA VAL A 102 12.67 0.55 -13.87
C VAL A 102 13.02 -0.87 -14.30
N PHE A 103 12.78 -1.82 -13.41
CA PHE A 103 12.88 -3.25 -13.69
C PHE A 103 11.47 -3.80 -13.89
N VAL A 104 11.18 -4.32 -15.07
CA VAL A 104 9.90 -4.93 -15.39
C VAL A 104 10.06 -6.44 -15.44
N ASP A 105 9.48 -7.12 -14.45
CA ASP A 105 9.39 -8.58 -14.49
C ASP A 105 8.17 -8.97 -15.33
N MET A 106 8.45 -9.59 -16.48
CA MET A 106 7.43 -10.00 -17.43
C MET A 106 6.79 -11.35 -17.05
N GLY A 107 7.43 -12.11 -16.14
CA GLY A 107 6.92 -13.40 -15.70
C GLY A 107 6.65 -14.37 -16.85
N TYR A 108 5.63 -15.20 -16.69
CA TYR A 108 5.14 -16.07 -17.76
C TYR A 108 4.08 -15.33 -18.59
N ILE A 109 4.34 -15.17 -19.88
CA ILE A 109 3.42 -14.58 -20.85
C ILE A 109 2.99 -15.68 -21.83
N PRO A 110 1.70 -16.08 -21.82
CA PRO A 110 1.19 -17.05 -22.77
C PRO A 110 1.14 -16.44 -24.18
N GLU A 111 1.25 -17.27 -25.22
CA GLU A 111 1.30 -16.79 -26.61
C GLU A 111 0.04 -15.98 -26.99
N GLU A 112 -1.12 -16.33 -26.45
CA GLU A 112 -2.38 -15.62 -26.71
C GLU A 112 -2.36 -14.17 -26.21
N ALA A 113 -1.50 -13.86 -25.23
CA ALA A 113 -1.37 -12.50 -24.70
C ALA A 113 -0.87 -11.52 -25.78
N PHE A 114 -0.04 -11.97 -26.72
CA PHE A 114 0.47 -11.13 -27.81
C PHE A 114 -0.61 -10.71 -28.83
N SER A 115 -1.79 -11.33 -28.78
CA SER A 115 -2.97 -10.92 -29.58
C SER A 115 -3.92 -10.02 -28.78
N ASN A 116 -3.63 -9.75 -27.50
CA ASN A 116 -4.52 -9.01 -26.62
C ASN A 116 -4.06 -7.54 -26.47
N VAL A 117 -4.97 -6.62 -26.76
CA VAL A 117 -4.73 -5.17 -26.61
C VAL A 117 -4.38 -4.79 -25.17
N ASP A 118 -4.92 -5.48 -24.17
CA ASP A 118 -4.63 -5.16 -22.77
C ASP A 118 -3.20 -5.50 -22.37
N PHE A 119 -2.58 -6.49 -23.00
CA PHE A 119 -1.15 -6.76 -22.85
C PHE A 119 -0.30 -5.58 -23.33
N TYR A 120 -0.60 -5.00 -24.47
CA TYR A 120 0.12 -3.85 -25.01
C TYR A 120 -0.11 -2.58 -24.19
N ARG A 121 -1.30 -2.40 -23.63
CA ARG A 121 -1.59 -1.32 -22.69
C ARG A 121 -0.79 -1.46 -21.40
N TRP A 122 -0.70 -2.68 -20.88
CA TRP A 122 0.13 -3.00 -19.72
C TRP A 122 1.62 -2.73 -20.03
N LEU A 123 2.11 -3.20 -21.17
CA LEU A 123 3.48 -3.00 -21.61
C LEU A 123 3.81 -1.51 -21.77
N TYR A 124 2.95 -0.76 -22.43
CA TYR A 124 3.07 0.69 -22.56
C TYR A 124 3.12 1.38 -21.18
N THR A 125 2.20 1.01 -20.29
CA THR A 125 2.13 1.57 -18.94
C THR A 125 3.41 1.29 -18.16
N SER A 126 3.93 0.07 -18.22
CA SER A 126 5.17 -0.30 -17.50
C SER A 126 6.40 0.42 -18.07
N PHE A 127 6.51 0.52 -19.39
CA PHE A 127 7.66 1.14 -20.05
C PHE A 127 7.72 2.65 -19.81
N THR A 128 6.57 3.32 -19.83
CA THR A 128 6.48 4.76 -19.59
C THR A 128 6.72 5.17 -18.12
N ARG A 129 7.03 4.21 -17.24
CA ARG A 129 7.44 4.50 -15.86
C ARG A 129 8.92 4.86 -15.75
N ALA A 130 9.76 4.44 -16.73
CA ALA A 130 11.17 4.78 -16.74
C ALA A 130 11.40 6.17 -17.36
N THR A 131 12.25 6.99 -16.72
CA THR A 131 12.70 8.26 -17.30
C THR A 131 14.08 8.16 -17.93
N ASP A 132 14.86 7.12 -17.63
CA ASP A 132 16.22 6.93 -18.11
C ASP A 132 16.39 5.50 -18.66
N HIS A 133 16.35 4.47 -17.80
CA HIS A 133 16.60 3.10 -18.21
C HIS A 133 15.46 2.16 -17.82
N ILE A 134 15.19 1.19 -18.72
CA ILE A 134 14.29 0.07 -18.46
C ILE A 134 15.04 -1.24 -18.60
N PHE A 135 14.83 -2.15 -17.65
CA PHE A 135 15.39 -3.48 -17.61
C PHE A 135 14.28 -4.52 -17.62
N LEU A 136 14.33 -5.44 -18.57
CA LEU A 136 13.36 -6.52 -18.66
C LEU A 136 13.90 -7.77 -17.95
N ILE A 137 13.13 -8.30 -17.03
CA ILE A 137 13.39 -9.57 -16.35
C ILE A 137 12.46 -10.61 -16.97
N ASN A 138 12.98 -11.79 -17.28
CA ASN A 138 12.24 -12.87 -17.95
C ASN A 138 11.51 -12.41 -19.23
N PRO A 139 12.17 -11.70 -20.16
CA PRO A 139 11.52 -11.34 -21.40
C PRO A 139 11.15 -12.61 -22.18
N PRO A 140 9.99 -12.65 -22.86
CA PRO A 140 9.65 -13.78 -23.71
C PRO A 140 10.71 -13.90 -24.81
N LEU A 141 11.31 -15.08 -24.90
CA LEU A 141 12.27 -15.36 -25.98
C LEU A 141 11.49 -15.34 -27.30
N ALA A 142 11.93 -14.50 -28.23
CA ALA A 142 11.39 -14.54 -29.58
C ALA A 142 11.68 -15.94 -30.16
N THR A 143 10.69 -16.80 -30.21
CA THR A 143 10.76 -18.00 -31.03
C THR A 143 10.83 -17.54 -32.49
N ARG A 144 12.01 -17.75 -33.11
CA ARG A 144 12.22 -17.54 -34.56
C ARG A 144 11.44 -18.57 -35.36
#